data_4e1c32e9f2edd7100b96eff56a9e2c60
#
_entry.id   4e1c32e9f2edd7100b96eff56a9e2c60
#
_cell.length_a   1.000
_cell.length_b   1.000
_cell.length_c   1.000
_cell.angle_alpha   90.00
_cell.angle_beta   90.00
_cell.angle_gamma   90.00
#
_symmetry.space_group_name_H-M   'P 1'
#
loop_
_entity.id
_entity.type
_entity.pdbx_description
1 polymer ?
#
loop_
_entity_poly.entity_id
_entity_poly.type
_entity_poly.pdbx_seq_one_letter_code
_entity_poly.pdbx_strand_id
1 'polypeptide(L)'
;MQVATIGLDIAKNVFQVHGIDATEKVVVRRRLRRSQMLAFFKALPPCLVGMEACATAHYWARELTKLGHRVRLMPAKDVKAYVKRNKNDAADAEAICEAVRRPTMRFVAAKSAEQQGQLMQHRTRDLLMRQRTQVINALRAHLAELGIVAAQGREGLMRITPCACVPVTVSIVCCRGNVLSISKDSPLKTNLTLP
;
A
#
# COMPACT_ATOMS: atom_id res chain seq x y z
N MET A 1 18.18 31.58 -9.74
CA MET A 1 18.59 30.54 -8.77
C MET A 1 18.53 29.21 -9.50
N GLN A 2 19.66 28.58 -9.80
CA GLN A 2 19.70 27.39 -10.65
C GLN A 2 19.84 26.17 -9.77
N VAL A 3 18.74 25.43 -9.58
CA VAL A 3 18.73 24.15 -8.83
C VAL A 3 19.14 23.04 -9.79
N ALA A 4 20.16 22.27 -9.45
CA ALA A 4 20.66 21.16 -10.26
C ALA A 4 20.03 19.81 -9.84
N THR A 5 19.94 19.59 -8.54
CA THR A 5 19.41 18.32 -7.99
C THR A 5 18.48 18.60 -6.82
N ILE A 6 17.39 17.85 -6.76
CA ILE A 6 16.40 17.87 -5.66
C ILE A 6 16.25 16.48 -5.09
N GLY A 7 16.37 16.36 -3.77
CA GLY A 7 15.84 15.26 -2.99
C GLY A 7 14.43 15.59 -2.50
N LEU A 8 13.48 14.73 -2.82
CA LEU A 8 12.08 14.89 -2.47
C LEU A 8 11.62 13.72 -1.59
N ASP A 9 11.37 14.01 -0.33
CA ASP A 9 10.69 13.08 0.57
C ASP A 9 9.18 13.24 0.51
N ILE A 10 8.47 12.13 0.33
CA ILE A 10 7.03 12.09 0.03
C ILE A 10 6.27 11.53 1.23
N ALA A 11 5.61 12.39 1.96
CA ALA A 11 4.64 12.00 2.96
C ALA A 11 3.19 12.15 2.45
N LYS A 12 2.21 11.78 3.27
CA LYS A 12 0.79 11.79 2.88
C LYS A 12 0.30 13.18 2.45
N ASN A 13 0.59 14.21 3.23
CA ASN A 13 0.06 15.58 3.03
C ASN A 13 1.16 16.61 2.82
N VAL A 14 2.36 16.32 3.26
CA VAL A 14 3.49 17.26 3.31
C VAL A 14 4.70 16.61 2.68
N PHE A 15 5.44 17.37 1.91
CA PHE A 15 6.64 16.95 1.20
C PHE A 15 7.81 17.79 1.67
N GLN A 16 8.96 17.16 1.87
CA GLN A 16 10.19 17.87 2.15
C GLN A 16 11.03 17.95 0.89
N VAL A 17 11.49 19.14 0.59
CA VAL A 17 12.31 19.44 -0.58
C VAL A 17 13.67 19.90 -0.11
N HIS A 18 14.70 19.21 -0.56
CA HIS A 18 16.09 19.59 -0.38
C HIS A 18 16.74 19.75 -1.76
N GLY A 19 17.08 20.98 -2.15
CA GLY A 19 17.65 21.28 -3.45
C GLY A 19 19.05 21.86 -3.35
N ILE A 20 19.93 21.41 -4.24
CA ILE A 20 21.31 21.88 -4.37
C ILE A 20 21.57 22.41 -5.78
N ASP A 21 22.54 23.29 -5.88
CA ASP A 21 23.08 23.75 -7.17
C ASP A 21 24.15 22.82 -7.74
N ALA A 22 24.77 23.23 -8.85
CA ALA A 22 25.86 22.49 -9.49
C ALA A 22 27.15 22.46 -8.63
N THR A 23 27.29 23.38 -7.67
CA THR A 23 28.43 23.45 -6.73
C THR A 23 28.15 22.75 -5.41
N GLU A 24 27.05 21.96 -5.33
CA GLU A 24 26.59 21.21 -4.15
C GLU A 24 26.12 22.10 -2.97
N LYS A 25 25.99 23.39 -3.17
CA LYS A 25 25.44 24.29 -2.16
C LYS A 25 23.93 24.15 -2.08
N VAL A 26 23.43 24.11 -0.84
CA VAL A 26 21.99 24.06 -0.58
C VAL A 26 21.36 25.38 -0.98
N VAL A 27 20.48 25.34 -1.96
CA VAL A 27 19.75 26.52 -2.48
C VAL A 27 18.27 26.49 -2.13
N VAL A 28 17.72 25.33 -1.84
CA VAL A 28 16.32 25.16 -1.46
C VAL A 28 16.20 24.18 -0.30
N ARG A 29 15.57 24.62 0.79
CA ARG A 29 15.01 23.75 1.84
C ARG A 29 13.58 24.19 2.08
N ARG A 30 12.61 23.39 1.70
CA ARG A 30 11.19 23.75 1.81
C ARG A 30 10.32 22.59 2.22
N ARG A 31 9.34 22.93 3.01
CA ARG A 31 8.20 22.06 3.33
C ARG A 31 7.03 22.49 2.46
N LEU A 32 6.51 21.61 1.62
CA LEU A 32 5.42 21.88 0.70
C LEU A 32 4.18 21.09 1.08
N ARG A 33 3.02 21.70 0.99
CA ARG A 33 1.75 20.97 1.00
C ARG A 33 1.55 20.24 -0.33
N ARG A 34 0.82 19.15 -0.33
CA ARG A 34 0.51 18.36 -1.53
C ARG A 34 -0.03 19.22 -2.69
N SER A 35 -0.89 20.20 -2.40
CA SER A 35 -1.45 21.12 -3.42
C SER A 35 -0.43 22.08 -4.04
N GLN A 36 0.69 22.33 -3.38
CA GLN A 36 1.72 23.26 -3.83
C GLN A 36 2.79 22.62 -4.71
N MET A 37 2.82 21.27 -4.76
CA MET A 37 3.88 20.50 -5.41
C MET A 37 4.05 20.86 -6.90
N LEU A 38 3.00 20.74 -7.68
CA LEU A 38 3.07 20.98 -9.12
C LEU A 38 3.40 22.42 -9.45
N ALA A 39 2.83 23.39 -8.73
CA ALA A 39 3.14 24.81 -8.92
C ALA A 39 4.61 25.12 -8.61
N PHE A 40 5.15 24.52 -7.54
CA PHE A 40 6.55 24.69 -7.18
C PHE A 40 7.49 24.14 -8.27
N PHE A 41 7.28 22.91 -8.72
CA PHE A 41 8.15 22.31 -9.76
C PHE A 41 7.96 22.96 -11.13
N LYS A 42 6.76 23.43 -11.47
CA LYS A 42 6.52 24.17 -12.71
C LYS A 42 7.31 25.49 -12.77
N ALA A 43 7.58 26.12 -11.63
CA ALA A 43 8.36 27.35 -11.53
C ALA A 43 9.89 27.13 -11.58
N LEU A 44 10.36 25.87 -11.52
CA LEU A 44 11.77 25.53 -11.56
C LEU A 44 12.22 25.14 -12.96
N PRO A 45 13.47 25.45 -13.34
CA PRO A 45 14.06 24.88 -14.55
C PRO A 45 14.16 23.35 -14.44
N PRO A 46 14.23 22.62 -15.56
CA PRO A 46 14.45 21.18 -15.57
C PRO A 46 15.65 20.79 -14.71
N CYS A 47 15.45 19.90 -13.75
CA CYS A 47 16.49 19.45 -12.82
C CYS A 47 16.35 17.94 -12.54
N LEU A 48 17.39 17.37 -11.91
CA LEU A 48 17.33 15.99 -11.43
C LEU A 48 16.54 15.91 -10.13
N VAL A 49 15.51 15.05 -10.07
CA VAL A 49 14.68 14.83 -8.87
C VAL A 49 14.81 13.39 -8.41
N GLY A 50 15.37 13.20 -7.20
CA GLY A 50 15.40 11.92 -6.51
C GLY A 50 14.20 11.76 -5.59
N MET A 51 13.62 10.54 -5.53
CA MET A 51 12.54 10.19 -4.63
C MET A 51 12.68 8.74 -4.17
N GLU A 52 12.20 8.44 -2.96
CA GLU A 52 12.03 7.05 -2.54
C GLU A 52 10.87 6.38 -3.29
N ALA A 53 11.03 5.10 -3.64
CA ALA A 53 10.00 4.28 -4.26
C ALA A 53 8.97 3.85 -3.20
N CYS A 54 8.03 4.73 -2.90
CA CYS A 54 6.91 4.51 -1.99
C CYS A 54 5.57 4.39 -2.74
N ALA A 55 4.46 4.25 -2.03
CA ALA A 55 3.13 4.01 -2.61
C ALA A 55 2.70 5.06 -3.65
N THR A 56 3.02 6.34 -3.45
CA THR A 56 2.63 7.45 -4.36
C THR A 56 3.75 7.93 -5.27
N ALA A 57 4.96 7.40 -5.13
CA ALA A 57 6.15 7.87 -5.86
C ALA A 57 5.99 7.75 -7.38
N HIS A 58 5.40 6.66 -7.88
CA HIS A 58 5.20 6.48 -9.31
C HIS A 58 4.26 7.53 -9.94
N TYR A 59 3.23 7.96 -9.20
CA TYR A 59 2.35 9.05 -9.64
C TYR A 59 3.15 10.35 -9.77
N TRP A 60 3.86 10.74 -8.71
CA TRP A 60 4.65 11.96 -8.71
C TRP A 60 5.79 11.92 -9.74
N ALA A 61 6.41 10.76 -9.94
CA ALA A 61 7.42 10.59 -10.98
C ALA A 61 6.86 10.93 -12.36
N ARG A 62 5.67 10.44 -12.69
CA ARG A 62 5.03 10.74 -13.98
C ARG A 62 4.68 12.23 -14.10
N GLU A 63 4.11 12.83 -13.07
CA GLU A 63 3.73 14.25 -13.11
C GLU A 63 4.95 15.17 -13.24
N LEU A 64 6.02 14.92 -12.50
CA LEU A 64 7.24 15.70 -12.57
C LEU A 64 7.99 15.50 -13.90
N THR A 65 7.94 14.30 -14.47
CA THR A 65 8.50 14.04 -15.80
C THR A 65 7.73 14.80 -16.88
N LYS A 66 6.40 14.93 -16.78
CA LYS A 66 5.61 15.77 -17.70
C LYS A 66 6.00 17.26 -17.63
N LEU A 67 6.48 17.72 -16.48
CA LEU A 67 7.01 19.08 -16.31
C LEU A 67 8.45 19.27 -16.83
N GLY A 68 9.05 18.22 -17.40
CA GLY A 68 10.39 18.25 -17.98
C GLY A 68 11.53 17.90 -17.01
N HIS A 69 11.23 17.51 -15.77
CA HIS A 69 12.27 17.11 -14.81
C HIS A 69 12.73 15.67 -15.05
N ARG A 70 14.01 15.42 -14.79
CA ARG A 70 14.60 14.08 -14.82
C ARG A 70 14.37 13.40 -13.47
N VAL A 71 13.41 12.49 -13.40
CA VAL A 71 13.03 11.84 -12.13
C VAL A 71 13.70 10.47 -11.99
N ARG A 72 14.23 10.18 -10.80
CA ARG A 72 14.80 8.88 -10.43
C ARG A 72 14.19 8.38 -9.12
N LEU A 73 13.66 7.17 -9.16
CA LEU A 73 13.15 6.48 -7.98
C LEU A 73 14.21 5.55 -7.41
N MET A 74 14.36 5.53 -6.09
CA MET A 74 15.33 4.71 -5.38
C MET A 74 14.64 3.81 -4.36
N PRO A 75 15.10 2.56 -4.16
CA PRO A 75 14.59 1.72 -3.08
C PRO A 75 14.85 2.37 -1.72
N ALA A 76 13.86 2.38 -0.84
CA ALA A 76 13.98 2.96 0.50
C ALA A 76 15.14 2.37 1.32
N LYS A 77 15.42 1.06 1.15
CA LYS A 77 16.54 0.39 1.81
C LYS A 77 17.91 0.98 1.45
N ASP A 78 18.07 1.41 0.19
CA ASP A 78 19.35 1.92 -0.31
C ASP A 78 19.54 3.39 0.10
N VAL A 79 18.46 4.17 0.20
CA VAL A 79 18.48 5.56 0.70
C VAL A 79 18.76 5.60 2.20
N LYS A 80 18.26 4.64 2.96
CA LYS A 80 18.42 4.59 4.42
C LYS A 80 19.87 4.64 4.89
N ALA A 81 20.81 4.15 4.08
CA ALA A 81 22.24 4.20 4.39
C ALA A 81 22.81 5.62 4.42
N TYR A 82 22.15 6.59 3.78
CA TYR A 82 22.57 8.00 3.70
C TYR A 82 21.90 8.88 4.75
N VAL A 83 20.95 8.35 5.52
CA VAL A 83 20.27 9.10 6.59
C VAL A 83 21.23 9.28 7.76
N LYS A 84 21.57 10.53 8.09
CA LYS A 84 22.41 10.89 9.24
C LYS A 84 21.67 10.61 10.55
N ARG A 85 22.42 10.51 11.65
CA ARG A 85 21.85 10.39 13.02
C ARG A 85 20.89 11.56 13.28
N ASN A 86 19.85 11.34 14.10
CA ASN A 86 18.74 12.24 14.38
C ASN A 86 17.75 12.37 13.21
N LYS A 87 17.01 11.28 13.03
CA LYS A 87 15.96 11.17 12.01
C LYS A 87 14.95 12.31 12.12
N ASN A 88 14.88 13.12 11.04
CA ASN A 88 13.79 14.05 10.82
C ASN A 88 13.50 14.11 9.31
N ASP A 89 12.30 14.53 8.95
CA ASP A 89 11.84 14.56 7.54
C ASP A 89 12.75 15.40 6.62
N ALA A 90 13.41 16.43 7.13
CA ALA A 90 14.35 17.25 6.38
C ALA A 90 15.66 16.51 6.09
N ALA A 91 16.13 15.68 7.04
CA ALA A 91 17.30 14.83 6.85
C ALA A 91 17.03 13.71 5.85
N ASP A 92 15.80 13.20 5.78
CA ASP A 92 15.41 12.20 4.79
C ASP A 92 15.46 12.79 3.37
N ALA A 93 14.98 14.03 3.15
CA ALA A 93 15.10 14.72 1.86
C ALA A 93 16.57 15.03 1.48
N GLU A 94 17.42 15.36 2.45
CA GLU A 94 18.87 15.54 2.23
C GLU A 94 19.52 14.22 1.82
N ALA A 95 19.20 13.11 2.52
CA ALA A 95 19.71 11.78 2.20
C ALA A 95 19.31 11.32 0.78
N ILE A 96 18.06 11.58 0.37
CA ILE A 96 17.57 11.30 -0.98
C ILE A 96 18.37 12.13 -2.02
N CYS A 97 18.64 13.40 -1.74
CA CYS A 97 19.40 14.28 -2.60
C CYS A 97 20.85 13.79 -2.79
N GLU A 98 21.46 13.31 -1.74
CA GLU A 98 22.80 12.70 -1.76
C GLU A 98 22.80 11.38 -2.53
N ALA A 99 21.86 10.49 -2.22
CA ALA A 99 21.75 9.16 -2.79
C ALA A 99 21.54 9.19 -4.32
N VAL A 100 20.70 10.08 -4.84
CA VAL A 100 20.34 10.11 -6.26
C VAL A 100 21.53 10.44 -7.19
N ARG A 101 22.59 11.03 -6.64
CA ARG A 101 23.80 11.43 -7.34
C ARG A 101 24.85 10.33 -7.43
N ARG A 102 24.70 9.29 -6.60
CA ARG A 102 25.71 8.22 -6.54
C ARG A 102 25.70 7.34 -7.78
N PRO A 103 26.87 7.08 -8.40
CA PRO A 103 26.95 6.29 -9.63
C PRO A 103 26.53 4.83 -9.44
N THR A 104 26.71 4.30 -8.23
CA THR A 104 26.38 2.91 -7.86
C THR A 104 24.92 2.73 -7.41
N MET A 105 24.13 3.82 -7.34
CA MET A 105 22.74 3.75 -6.90
C MET A 105 21.88 2.99 -7.91
N ARG A 106 21.09 2.04 -7.40
CA ARG A 106 20.10 1.33 -8.20
C ARG A 106 18.81 2.15 -8.29
N PHE A 107 18.29 2.29 -9.50
CA PHE A 107 17.07 3.04 -9.73
C PHE A 107 15.92 2.09 -10.09
N VAL A 108 14.73 2.44 -9.60
CA VAL A 108 13.48 1.75 -9.91
C VAL A 108 12.82 2.49 -11.08
N ALA A 109 12.43 1.76 -12.12
CA ALA A 109 11.70 2.36 -13.23
C ALA A 109 10.34 2.91 -12.76
N ALA A 110 10.00 4.12 -13.19
CA ALA A 110 8.68 4.70 -12.93
C ALA A 110 7.63 3.90 -13.72
N LYS A 111 6.67 3.32 -13.01
CA LYS A 111 5.60 2.53 -13.63
C LYS A 111 4.54 3.45 -14.28
N SER A 112 4.01 3.02 -15.43
CA SER A 112 2.90 3.69 -16.08
C SER A 112 1.62 3.62 -15.23
N ALA A 113 0.61 4.42 -15.56
CA ALA A 113 -0.69 4.36 -14.88
C ALA A 113 -1.36 3.01 -15.09
N GLU A 114 -1.23 2.43 -16.29
CA GLU A 114 -1.75 1.13 -16.66
C GLU A 114 -1.07 0.00 -15.85
N GLN A 115 0.26 -0.02 -15.78
CA GLN A 115 1.00 -0.97 -14.95
C GLN A 115 0.61 -0.88 -13.47
N GLN A 116 0.37 0.31 -12.95
CA GLN A 116 -0.12 0.49 -11.58
C GLN A 116 -1.55 -0.03 -11.42
N GLY A 117 -2.42 0.15 -12.43
CA GLY A 117 -3.77 -0.42 -12.44
C GLY A 117 -3.74 -1.95 -12.35
N GLN A 118 -2.92 -2.61 -13.16
CA GLN A 118 -2.73 -4.07 -13.12
C GLN A 118 -2.22 -4.54 -11.74
N LEU A 119 -1.23 -3.84 -11.18
CA LEU A 119 -0.72 -4.15 -9.84
C LEU A 119 -1.77 -3.98 -8.74
N MET A 120 -2.68 -3.01 -8.86
CA MET A 120 -3.79 -2.86 -7.92
C MET A 120 -4.74 -4.05 -7.97
N GLN A 121 -5.08 -4.56 -9.17
CA GLN A 121 -5.90 -5.76 -9.34
C GLN A 121 -5.25 -6.99 -8.68
N HIS A 122 -3.96 -7.22 -8.90
CA HIS A 122 -3.23 -8.32 -8.25
C HIS A 122 -3.23 -8.18 -6.72
N ARG A 123 -2.96 -7.00 -6.19
CA ARG A 123 -2.98 -6.73 -4.74
C ARG A 123 -4.36 -6.94 -4.13
N THR A 124 -5.42 -6.52 -4.83
CA THR A 124 -6.81 -6.75 -4.38
C THR A 124 -7.13 -8.24 -4.37
N ARG A 125 -6.77 -8.97 -5.41
CA ARG A 125 -6.93 -10.42 -5.45
C ARG A 125 -6.21 -11.10 -4.28
N ASP A 126 -4.96 -10.75 -4.04
CA ASP A 126 -4.17 -11.32 -2.93
C ASP A 126 -4.78 -11.00 -1.56
N LEU A 127 -5.28 -9.78 -1.38
CA LEU A 127 -6.00 -9.39 -0.16
C LEU A 127 -7.23 -10.27 0.06
N LEU A 128 -8.09 -10.40 -0.95
CA LEU A 128 -9.32 -11.21 -0.86
C LEU A 128 -9.01 -12.69 -0.62
N MET A 129 -7.97 -13.22 -1.23
CA MET A 129 -7.53 -14.61 -1.01
C MET A 129 -7.06 -14.84 0.42
N ARG A 130 -6.29 -13.90 0.99
CA ARG A 130 -5.85 -13.96 2.39
C ARG A 130 -7.04 -13.86 3.35
N GLN A 131 -7.96 -12.90 3.13
CA GLN A 131 -9.15 -12.73 3.95
C GLN A 131 -10.02 -13.99 3.92
N ARG A 132 -10.25 -14.57 2.74
CA ARG A 132 -10.98 -15.83 2.63
C ARG A 132 -10.34 -16.93 3.47
N THR A 133 -9.03 -17.10 3.39
CA THR A 133 -8.30 -18.11 4.17
C THR A 133 -8.41 -17.86 5.66
N GLN A 134 -8.30 -16.60 6.10
CA GLN A 134 -8.45 -16.22 7.51
C GLN A 134 -9.84 -16.56 8.04
N VAL A 135 -10.89 -16.23 7.28
CA VAL A 135 -12.29 -16.56 7.67
C VAL A 135 -12.50 -18.07 7.76
N ILE A 136 -12.01 -18.83 6.77
CA ILE A 136 -12.12 -20.30 6.79
C ILE A 136 -11.42 -20.89 8.03
N ASN A 137 -10.23 -20.41 8.35
CA ASN A 137 -9.48 -20.87 9.51
C ASN A 137 -10.15 -20.49 10.83
N ALA A 138 -10.70 -19.29 10.95
CA ALA A 138 -11.45 -18.85 12.11
C ALA A 138 -12.70 -19.72 12.33
N LEU A 139 -13.49 -19.96 11.28
CA LEU A 139 -14.67 -20.84 11.35
C LEU A 139 -14.29 -22.25 11.76
N ARG A 140 -13.22 -22.80 11.21
CA ARG A 140 -12.73 -24.13 11.60
C ARG A 140 -12.33 -24.19 13.07
N ALA A 141 -11.67 -23.15 13.59
CA ALA A 141 -11.30 -23.08 15.00
C ALA A 141 -12.55 -23.03 15.90
N HIS A 142 -13.54 -22.20 15.56
CA HIS A 142 -14.78 -22.13 16.31
C HIS A 142 -15.59 -23.47 16.30
N LEU A 143 -15.62 -24.15 15.15
CA LEU A 143 -16.24 -25.44 15.03
C LEU A 143 -15.53 -26.51 15.87
N ALA A 144 -14.20 -26.46 15.92
CA ALA A 144 -13.39 -27.37 16.70
C ALA A 144 -13.69 -27.26 18.24
N GLU A 145 -13.91 -26.02 18.73
CA GLU A 145 -14.36 -25.80 20.14
C GLU A 145 -15.72 -26.44 20.44
N LEU A 146 -16.53 -26.65 19.41
CA LEU A 146 -17.83 -27.35 19.51
C LEU A 146 -17.72 -28.87 19.24
N GLY A 147 -16.50 -29.40 19.16
CA GLY A 147 -16.25 -30.82 18.86
C GLY A 147 -16.38 -31.19 17.36
N ILE A 148 -16.52 -30.22 16.47
CA ILE A 148 -16.70 -30.45 15.03
C ILE A 148 -15.37 -30.19 14.32
N VAL A 149 -14.72 -31.26 13.85
CA VAL A 149 -13.44 -31.17 13.14
C VAL A 149 -13.67 -31.09 11.64
N ALA A 150 -13.36 -29.93 11.05
CA ALA A 150 -13.43 -29.71 9.62
C ALA A 150 -12.07 -29.96 8.95
N ALA A 151 -12.08 -30.66 7.80
CA ALA A 151 -10.89 -30.84 6.99
C ALA A 151 -10.32 -29.49 6.50
N GLN A 152 -9.05 -29.49 6.07
CA GLN A 152 -8.41 -28.28 5.58
C GLN A 152 -9.04 -27.76 4.29
N GLY A 153 -9.01 -26.44 4.13
CA GLY A 153 -9.45 -25.73 2.93
C GLY A 153 -10.96 -25.46 2.89
N ARG A 154 -11.37 -24.86 1.80
CA ARG A 154 -12.76 -24.46 1.55
C ARG A 154 -13.70 -25.65 1.52
N GLU A 155 -13.33 -26.70 0.80
CA GLU A 155 -14.15 -27.89 0.63
C GLU A 155 -14.44 -28.60 1.97
N GLY A 156 -13.46 -28.65 2.88
CA GLY A 156 -13.63 -29.22 4.20
C GLY A 156 -14.70 -28.50 5.03
N LEU A 157 -14.75 -27.18 4.94
CA LEU A 157 -15.76 -26.37 5.62
C LEU A 157 -17.14 -26.51 4.96
N MET A 158 -17.19 -26.50 3.61
CA MET A 158 -18.45 -26.61 2.86
C MET A 158 -19.17 -27.94 3.06
N ARG A 159 -18.45 -29.01 3.36
CA ARG A 159 -19.04 -30.33 3.66
C ARG A 159 -19.77 -30.38 5.00
N ILE A 160 -19.39 -29.52 5.95
CA ILE A 160 -19.99 -29.48 7.29
C ILE A 160 -21.23 -28.59 7.34
N THR A 161 -21.26 -27.53 6.54
CA THR A 161 -22.39 -26.58 6.49
C THR A 161 -23.74 -27.18 6.09
N PRO A 162 -23.86 -28.24 5.27
CA PRO A 162 -25.14 -28.88 4.98
C PRO A 162 -25.59 -29.88 6.04
N CYS A 163 -24.73 -30.28 7.02
CA CYS A 163 -25.09 -31.31 7.97
C CYS A 163 -25.87 -30.74 9.16
N ALA A 164 -27.16 -30.87 9.11
CA ALA A 164 -28.17 -30.34 10.02
C ALA A 164 -28.19 -30.94 11.43
N CYS A 165 -27.09 -31.50 11.93
CA CYS A 165 -27.05 -32.22 13.20
C CYS A 165 -26.08 -31.59 14.20
N VAL A 166 -26.10 -30.26 14.35
CA VAL A 166 -25.32 -29.59 15.41
C VAL A 166 -26.26 -29.12 16.50
N PRO A 167 -26.21 -29.72 17.71
CA PRO A 167 -27.11 -29.36 18.81
C PRO A 167 -26.66 -28.10 19.56
N VAL A 168 -26.18 -27.09 18.86
CA VAL A 168 -25.68 -25.85 19.46
C VAL A 168 -26.15 -24.64 18.67
N THR A 169 -26.63 -23.62 19.37
CA THR A 169 -26.99 -22.34 18.76
C THR A 169 -25.73 -21.60 18.29
N VAL A 170 -25.41 -21.68 17.00
CA VAL A 170 -24.33 -20.94 16.41
C VAL A 170 -24.91 -19.97 15.36
N SER A 171 -24.72 -18.67 15.57
CA SER A 171 -25.09 -17.69 14.59
C SER A 171 -23.91 -17.48 13.63
N ILE A 172 -24.03 -17.95 12.39
CA ILE A 172 -23.02 -17.76 11.35
C ILE A 172 -23.53 -16.68 10.42
N VAL A 173 -22.84 -15.56 10.36
CA VAL A 173 -23.11 -14.51 9.37
C VAL A 173 -22.56 -14.94 8.03
N CYS A 174 -23.43 -15.24 7.09
CA CYS A 174 -23.05 -15.55 5.71
C CYS A 174 -22.89 -14.25 4.91
N CYS A 175 -21.90 -14.17 4.03
CA CYS A 175 -21.55 -13.00 3.21
C CYS A 175 -22.65 -12.51 2.23
N ARG A 176 -23.85 -13.09 2.27
CA ARG A 176 -25.04 -12.63 1.54
C ARG A 176 -26.08 -11.93 2.41
N GLY A 177 -25.71 -11.48 3.60
CA GLY A 177 -26.61 -10.72 4.48
C GLY A 177 -27.65 -11.55 5.22
N ASN A 178 -27.67 -12.88 5.10
CA ASN A 178 -28.58 -13.75 5.84
C ASN A 178 -27.91 -14.29 7.10
N VAL A 179 -28.52 -14.05 8.25
CA VAL A 179 -28.14 -14.63 9.53
C VAL A 179 -28.82 -15.99 9.65
N LEU A 180 -28.02 -17.07 9.66
CA LEU A 180 -28.51 -18.38 10.01
C LEU A 180 -28.43 -18.56 11.54
N SER A 181 -29.55 -18.54 12.24
CA SER A 181 -29.62 -18.90 13.64
C SER A 181 -30.05 -20.37 13.73
N ILE A 182 -29.22 -21.19 14.34
CA ILE A 182 -29.56 -22.60 14.64
C ILE A 182 -29.93 -22.67 16.13
N SER A 183 -31.21 -22.88 16.43
CA SER A 183 -31.68 -23.10 17.81
C SER A 183 -31.65 -24.58 18.17
N LYS A 184 -31.45 -24.88 19.46
CA LYS A 184 -31.29 -26.22 20.02
C LYS A 184 -32.52 -27.15 19.83
N ASP A 185 -33.69 -26.57 19.56
CA ASP A 185 -34.98 -27.27 19.76
C ASP A 185 -35.89 -27.33 18.53
N SER A 186 -35.37 -27.10 17.30
CA SER A 186 -36.20 -27.18 16.09
C SER A 186 -35.50 -27.84 14.93
N PRO A 187 -36.17 -28.78 14.21
CA PRO A 187 -35.72 -29.22 12.91
C PRO A 187 -35.82 -28.00 11.94
N LEU A 188 -34.81 -27.82 11.14
CA LEU A 188 -34.64 -26.73 10.16
C LEU A 188 -35.93 -26.42 9.39
N LYS A 189 -36.60 -25.33 9.75
CA LYS A 189 -37.54 -24.68 8.84
C LYS A 189 -36.79 -23.60 8.09
N THR A 190 -36.40 -23.91 6.89
CA THR A 190 -35.90 -22.91 5.92
C THR A 190 -37.10 -22.05 5.49
N ASN A 191 -37.31 -20.90 6.14
CA ASN A 191 -38.15 -19.87 5.57
C ASN A 191 -37.28 -19.04 4.62
N LEU A 192 -37.19 -19.47 3.37
CA LEU A 192 -36.79 -18.64 2.25
C LEU A 192 -38.03 -17.80 1.87
N THR A 193 -38.13 -16.59 2.36
CA THR A 193 -38.92 -15.54 1.71
C THR A 193 -37.95 -14.63 0.98
N LEU A 194 -37.94 -14.76 -0.33
CA LEU A 194 -37.39 -13.78 -1.26
C LEU A 194 -38.46 -12.71 -1.51
N PRO A 195 -38.06 -11.42 -1.57
CA PRO A 195 -38.89 -10.41 -2.26
C PRO A 195 -38.75 -10.57 -3.76
#